data_fd072c5d6877802f3ffec225a8d0c2d0
#
_entry.id   fd072c5d6877802f3ffec225a8d0c2d0
#
_cell.length_a   1.000
_cell.length_b   1.000
_cell.length_c   1.000
_cell.angle_alpha   90.00
_cell.angle_beta   90.00
_cell.angle_gamma   90.00
#
_symmetry.space_group_name_H-M   'P 1'
#
loop_
_entity.id
_entity.type
_entity.pdbx_description
1 polymer ?
#
loop_
_entity_poly.entity_id
_entity_poly.type
_entity_poly.pdbx_seq_one_letter_code
_entity_poly.pdbx_strand_id
1 'polypeptide(L)'
;MINFLLKNPSLYRLYQKTVRKKNDEYDFIKFIFKKNFSKNIRLLDICCGDSYILEYINEFVDDYLGIDNNDKYLKQCQNQWKKFNFIKLKLDDKANINQLVEFKPNFIFINGAIHHLDDKTVKLINSVIKSNFSECYFLSVDPVRNNNSFLNSMMIKLDRGKFIRNKLQYSELMDTFESFIIDDFYKMKFEIVKQTYLYQSLKSNHA
;
A
#
# COMPACT_ATOMS: atom_id res chain seq x y z
N MET A 1 9.64 14.87 20.03
CA MET A 1 8.93 14.07 21.05
C MET A 1 7.84 13.18 20.41
N ILE A 2 6.92 13.72 19.62
CA ILE A 2 5.82 12.95 18.96
C ILE A 2 6.34 11.81 18.07
N ASN A 3 7.39 12.05 17.28
CA ASN A 3 7.99 11.03 16.40
C ASN A 3 8.58 9.81 17.16
N PHE A 4 8.94 9.98 18.42
CA PHE A 4 9.40 8.87 19.25
C PHE A 4 8.23 8.01 19.75
N LEU A 5 7.13 8.64 20.13
CA LEU A 5 5.90 7.93 20.56
C LEU A 5 5.28 7.12 19.42
N LEU A 6 5.30 7.64 18.19
CA LEU A 6 4.77 6.96 17.01
C LEU A 6 5.64 5.79 16.52
N LYS A 7 6.84 5.57 17.09
CA LYS A 7 7.63 4.34 16.85
C LYS A 7 7.03 3.11 17.55
N ASN A 8 6.17 3.31 18.56
CA ASN A 8 5.45 2.22 19.19
C ASN A 8 4.25 1.82 18.29
N PRO A 9 4.15 0.54 17.87
CA PRO A 9 3.08 0.08 16.97
C PRO A 9 1.67 0.35 17.50
N SER A 10 1.44 0.15 18.80
CA SER A 10 0.13 0.36 19.43
C SER A 10 -0.29 1.83 19.43
N LEU A 11 0.66 2.74 19.74
CA LEU A 11 0.41 4.20 19.72
C LEU A 11 0.22 4.69 18.27
N TYR A 12 0.98 4.16 17.33
CA TYR A 12 0.79 4.45 15.92
C TYR A 12 -0.58 3.98 15.42
N ARG A 13 -1.02 2.80 15.82
CA ARG A 13 -2.35 2.27 15.48
C ARG A 13 -3.47 3.14 16.07
N LEU A 14 -3.33 3.61 17.32
CA LEU A 14 -4.27 4.54 17.93
C LEU A 14 -4.33 5.85 17.16
N TYR A 15 -3.17 6.43 16.81
CA TYR A 15 -3.08 7.61 15.96
C TYR A 15 -3.79 7.40 14.60
N GLN A 16 -3.53 6.31 13.92
CA GLN A 16 -4.18 5.97 12.65
C GLN A 16 -5.71 5.91 12.80
N LYS A 17 -6.23 5.28 13.87
CA LYS A 17 -7.67 5.24 14.16
C LYS A 17 -8.28 6.63 14.40
N THR A 18 -7.53 7.57 14.96
CA THR A 18 -8.02 8.93 15.22
C THR A 18 -8.07 9.81 13.97
N VAL A 19 -7.13 9.64 13.05
CA VAL A 19 -7.04 10.48 11.83
C VAL A 19 -7.84 9.93 10.65
N ARG A 20 -8.16 8.63 10.64
CA ARG A 20 -8.98 8.02 9.58
C ARG A 20 -10.47 8.35 9.77
N LYS A 21 -11.16 8.64 8.69
CA LYS A 21 -12.63 8.53 8.65
C LYS A 21 -13.00 7.05 8.69
N LYS A 22 -14.09 6.71 9.37
CA LYS A 22 -14.58 5.33 9.41
C LYS A 22 -14.82 4.82 7.97
N ASN A 23 -14.16 3.73 7.62
CA ASN A 23 -14.50 2.76 6.56
C ASN A 23 -14.32 3.15 5.08
N ASP A 24 -14.33 4.42 4.67
CA ASP A 24 -14.37 4.80 3.23
C ASP A 24 -13.20 4.23 2.39
N GLU A 25 -12.00 4.17 2.98
CA GLU A 25 -10.78 3.68 2.30
C GLU A 25 -10.91 2.21 1.89
N TYR A 26 -11.44 1.40 2.79
CA TYR A 26 -11.51 -0.05 2.59
C TYR A 26 -12.76 -0.47 1.83
N ASP A 27 -13.82 0.33 1.88
CA ASP A 27 -15.02 0.11 1.08
C ASP A 27 -14.71 0.23 -0.41
N PHE A 28 -13.79 1.13 -0.78
CA PHE A 28 -13.30 1.21 -2.15
C PHE A 28 -12.53 -0.06 -2.58
N ILE A 29 -11.66 -0.59 -1.74
CA ILE A 29 -10.95 -1.83 -2.02
C ILE A 29 -11.92 -3.01 -2.15
N LYS A 30 -12.91 -3.09 -1.26
CA LYS A 30 -14.00 -4.08 -1.35
C LYS A 30 -14.78 -3.95 -2.66
N PHE A 31 -15.03 -2.72 -3.10
CA PHE A 31 -15.69 -2.45 -4.38
C PHE A 31 -14.84 -2.97 -5.55
N ILE A 32 -13.53 -2.70 -5.56
CA ILE A 32 -12.62 -3.23 -6.59
C ILE A 32 -12.66 -4.75 -6.58
N PHE A 33 -12.59 -5.39 -5.42
CA PHE A 33 -12.64 -6.84 -5.31
C PHE A 33 -13.94 -7.41 -5.87
N LYS A 34 -15.08 -6.87 -5.46
CA LYS A 34 -16.40 -7.32 -5.96
C LYS A 34 -16.58 -7.12 -7.46
N LYS A 35 -16.01 -6.04 -8.03
CA LYS A 35 -16.15 -5.73 -9.45
C LYS A 35 -15.27 -6.59 -10.34
N ASN A 36 -14.03 -6.89 -9.91
CA ASN A 36 -13.00 -7.46 -10.78
C ASN A 36 -12.67 -8.92 -10.45
N PHE A 37 -13.11 -9.41 -9.29
CA PHE A 37 -12.80 -10.76 -8.83
C PHE A 37 -14.08 -11.47 -8.39
N SER A 38 -14.39 -12.60 -9.00
CA SER A 38 -15.49 -13.45 -8.53
C SER A 38 -15.10 -14.27 -7.31
N LYS A 39 -13.87 -14.73 -7.26
CA LYS A 39 -13.23 -15.53 -6.18
C LYS A 39 -11.71 -15.53 -6.37
N ASN A 40 -11.00 -16.13 -5.40
CA ASN A 40 -9.56 -16.41 -5.46
C ASN A 40 -8.69 -15.15 -5.49
N ILE A 41 -8.92 -14.23 -4.54
CA ILE A 41 -8.03 -13.09 -4.36
C ILE A 41 -6.77 -13.55 -3.61
N ARG A 42 -5.64 -13.50 -4.32
CA ARG A 42 -4.29 -13.76 -3.80
C ARG A 42 -3.57 -12.42 -3.68
N LEU A 43 -3.58 -11.87 -2.46
CA LEU A 43 -3.10 -10.52 -2.18
C LEU A 43 -1.63 -10.54 -1.73
N LEU A 44 -0.77 -9.84 -2.46
CA LEU A 44 0.58 -9.48 -2.02
C LEU A 44 0.57 -8.07 -1.46
N ASP A 45 0.82 -7.93 -0.15
CA ASP A 45 0.88 -6.63 0.55
C ASP A 45 2.34 -6.25 0.81
N ILE A 46 2.84 -5.28 0.05
CA ILE A 46 4.23 -4.83 0.11
C ILE A 46 4.35 -3.71 1.15
N CYS A 47 5.29 -3.85 2.07
CA CYS A 47 5.44 -2.99 3.26
C CYS A 47 4.17 -3.05 4.14
N CYS A 48 3.70 -4.25 4.42
CA CYS A 48 2.42 -4.52 5.06
C CYS A 48 2.26 -3.93 6.48
N GLY A 49 3.37 -3.58 7.14
CA GLY A 49 3.36 -3.08 8.51
C GLY A 49 2.66 -4.07 9.46
N ASP A 50 1.64 -3.58 10.17
CA ASP A 50 0.80 -4.39 11.07
C ASP A 50 -0.39 -5.05 10.36
N SER A 51 -0.45 -4.98 9.03
CA SER A 51 -1.51 -5.55 8.18
C SER A 51 -2.92 -5.16 8.62
N TYR A 52 -3.09 -3.92 9.09
CA TYR A 52 -4.37 -3.41 9.58
C TYR A 52 -5.51 -3.52 8.56
N ILE A 53 -5.18 -3.49 7.27
CA ILE A 53 -6.13 -3.67 6.18
C ILE A 53 -6.94 -4.97 6.31
N LEU A 54 -6.33 -6.04 6.82
CA LEU A 54 -6.99 -7.33 6.99
C LEU A 54 -8.19 -7.28 7.95
N GLU A 55 -8.28 -6.30 8.86
CA GLU A 55 -9.48 -6.10 9.67
C GLU A 55 -10.74 -5.82 8.83
N TYR A 56 -10.56 -5.38 7.59
CA TYR A 56 -11.62 -4.95 6.69
C TYR A 56 -11.85 -5.86 5.49
N ILE A 57 -10.80 -6.57 5.04
CA ILE A 57 -10.84 -7.30 3.77
C ILE A 57 -10.56 -8.80 3.91
N ASN A 58 -10.30 -9.32 5.12
CA ASN A 58 -9.91 -10.72 5.30
C ASN A 58 -10.95 -11.73 4.77
N GLU A 59 -12.22 -11.36 4.72
CA GLU A 59 -13.30 -12.19 4.20
C GLU A 59 -13.32 -12.28 2.65
N PHE A 60 -12.65 -11.33 1.97
CA PHE A 60 -12.56 -11.28 0.51
C PHE A 60 -11.27 -11.92 -0.01
N VAL A 61 -10.30 -12.16 0.86
CA VAL A 61 -8.96 -12.62 0.48
C VAL A 61 -8.82 -14.10 0.79
N ASP A 62 -8.58 -14.89 -0.24
CA ASP A 62 -8.39 -16.34 -0.11
C ASP A 62 -6.98 -16.66 0.38
N ASP A 63 -5.98 -15.95 -0.14
CA ASP A 63 -4.58 -16.10 0.22
C ASP A 63 -3.90 -14.74 0.35
N TYR A 64 -3.04 -14.58 1.35
CA TYR A 64 -2.37 -13.33 1.66
C TYR A 64 -0.90 -13.55 2.00
N LEU A 65 -0.05 -12.76 1.37
CA LEU A 65 1.36 -12.67 1.69
C LEU A 65 1.73 -11.23 2.04
N GLY A 66 1.96 -10.96 3.31
CA GLY A 66 2.49 -9.68 3.78
C GLY A 66 4.00 -9.70 3.83
N ILE A 67 4.63 -8.69 3.22
CA ILE A 67 6.08 -8.51 3.32
C ILE A 67 6.44 -7.19 3.98
N ASP A 68 7.37 -7.24 4.94
CA ASP A 68 7.91 -6.07 5.63
C ASP A 68 9.35 -6.35 6.07
N ASN A 69 10.11 -5.30 6.39
CA ASN A 69 11.45 -5.44 6.94
C ASN A 69 11.48 -5.38 8.48
N ASN A 70 10.34 -5.13 9.12
CA ASN A 70 10.23 -4.97 10.57
C ASN A 70 9.72 -6.24 11.25
N ASP A 71 10.63 -6.97 11.88
CA ASP A 71 10.33 -8.24 12.58
C ASP A 71 9.22 -8.10 13.64
N LYS A 72 9.09 -6.93 14.29
CA LYS A 72 8.06 -6.73 15.33
C LYS A 72 6.66 -6.71 14.72
N TYR A 73 6.50 -6.05 13.57
CA TYR A 73 5.24 -6.05 12.83
C TYR A 73 4.90 -7.45 12.33
N LEU A 74 5.84 -8.11 11.68
CA LEU A 74 5.62 -9.45 11.14
C LEU A 74 5.23 -10.46 12.22
N LYS A 75 5.91 -10.44 13.37
CA LYS A 75 5.58 -11.29 14.51
C LYS A 75 4.18 -11.02 15.07
N GLN A 76 3.77 -9.76 15.13
CA GLN A 76 2.42 -9.38 15.52
C GLN A 76 1.38 -9.89 14.52
N CYS A 77 1.63 -9.72 13.21
CA CYS A 77 0.75 -10.20 12.14
C CYS A 77 0.60 -11.72 12.17
N GLN A 78 1.69 -12.47 12.28
CA GLN A 78 1.68 -13.94 12.39
C GLN A 78 0.87 -14.44 13.60
N ASN A 79 0.89 -13.71 14.71
CA ASN A 79 0.10 -14.05 15.89
C ASN A 79 -1.40 -13.74 15.70
N GLN A 80 -1.72 -12.65 15.02
CA GLN A 80 -3.10 -12.19 14.83
C GLN A 80 -3.81 -12.91 13.68
N TRP A 81 -3.10 -13.15 12.58
CA TRP A 81 -3.64 -13.64 11.31
C TRP A 81 -3.09 -15.01 10.93
N LYS A 82 -3.38 -16.03 11.75
CA LYS A 82 -2.87 -17.41 11.61
C LYS A 82 -3.13 -18.07 10.26
N LYS A 83 -4.14 -17.60 9.53
CA LYS A 83 -4.53 -18.07 8.20
C LYS A 83 -3.56 -17.62 7.11
N PHE A 84 -2.83 -16.52 7.32
CA PHE A 84 -2.08 -15.82 6.31
C PHE A 84 -0.57 -15.87 6.55
N ASN A 85 0.21 -15.60 5.51
CA ASN A 85 1.67 -15.66 5.54
C ASN A 85 2.29 -14.27 5.64
N PHE A 86 3.35 -14.17 6.45
CA PHE A 86 4.10 -12.94 6.67
C PHE A 86 5.58 -13.24 6.66
N ILE A 87 6.34 -12.58 5.81
CA ILE A 87 7.76 -12.83 5.66
C ILE A 87 8.58 -11.55 5.67
N LYS A 88 9.80 -11.65 6.17
CA LYS A 88 10.79 -10.58 6.07
C LYS A 88 11.48 -10.67 4.73
N LEU A 89 11.29 -9.64 3.91
CA LEU A 89 11.79 -9.68 2.55
C LEU A 89 12.15 -8.27 2.07
N LYS A 90 13.25 -8.16 1.31
CA LYS A 90 13.64 -6.97 0.57
C LYS A 90 13.54 -7.23 -0.92
N LEU A 91 13.05 -6.24 -1.66
CA LEU A 91 12.81 -6.34 -3.11
C LEU A 91 14.06 -6.10 -3.98
N ASP A 92 15.22 -5.97 -3.38
CA ASP A 92 16.52 -5.79 -4.06
C ASP A 92 17.26 -7.10 -4.36
N ASP A 93 16.71 -8.24 -3.94
CA ASP A 93 17.29 -9.57 -4.09
C ASP A 93 16.43 -10.44 -5.04
N LYS A 94 17.08 -11.00 -6.07
CA LYS A 94 16.43 -11.86 -7.07
C LYS A 94 15.81 -13.12 -6.46
N ALA A 95 16.43 -13.73 -5.46
CA ALA A 95 15.88 -14.91 -4.78
C ALA A 95 14.56 -14.57 -4.07
N ASN A 96 14.51 -13.39 -3.45
CA ASN A 96 13.31 -12.86 -2.82
C ASN A 96 12.19 -12.62 -3.84
N ILE A 97 12.52 -12.06 -5.01
CA ILE A 97 11.54 -11.82 -6.08
C ILE A 97 10.95 -13.15 -6.57
N ASN A 98 11.77 -14.19 -6.75
CA ASN A 98 11.29 -15.51 -7.15
C ASN A 98 10.26 -16.08 -6.15
N GLN A 99 10.49 -15.90 -4.85
CA GLN A 99 9.53 -16.33 -3.82
C GLN A 99 8.17 -15.61 -3.95
N LEU A 100 8.18 -14.33 -4.33
CA LEU A 100 6.94 -13.59 -4.58
C LEU A 100 6.25 -14.06 -5.86
N VAL A 101 7.01 -14.40 -6.89
CA VAL A 101 6.48 -14.96 -8.15
C VAL A 101 5.83 -16.33 -7.90
N GLU A 102 6.43 -17.17 -7.07
CA GLU A 102 5.86 -18.47 -6.67
C GLU A 102 4.54 -18.33 -5.92
N PHE A 103 4.35 -17.25 -5.16
CA PHE A 103 3.07 -16.96 -4.52
C PHE A 103 1.95 -16.70 -5.53
N LYS A 104 2.26 -16.29 -6.78
CA LYS A 104 1.31 -16.01 -7.87
C LYS A 104 0.20 -15.05 -7.45
N PRO A 105 0.50 -13.82 -6.99
CA PRO A 105 -0.52 -12.85 -6.65
C PRO A 105 -1.34 -12.48 -7.88
N ASN A 106 -2.60 -12.11 -7.68
CA ASN A 106 -3.41 -11.44 -8.70
C ASN A 106 -3.79 -10.01 -8.29
N PHE A 107 -3.46 -9.64 -7.05
CA PHE A 107 -3.60 -8.29 -6.55
C PHE A 107 -2.37 -7.91 -5.69
N ILE A 108 -1.78 -6.76 -5.98
CA ILE A 108 -0.63 -6.21 -5.25
C ILE A 108 -1.07 -4.91 -4.58
N PHE A 109 -0.71 -4.73 -3.33
CA PHE A 109 -1.08 -3.58 -2.54
C PHE A 109 0.12 -2.94 -1.85
N ILE A 110 0.17 -1.60 -1.85
CA ILE A 110 1.10 -0.79 -1.06
C ILE A 110 0.30 0.33 -0.41
N ASN A 111 0.20 0.33 0.91
CA ASN A 111 -0.60 1.33 1.62
C ASN A 111 0.21 2.15 2.61
N GLY A 112 0.33 3.44 2.36
CA GLY A 112 1.01 4.36 3.25
C GLY A 112 2.49 4.05 3.44
N ALA A 113 3.16 3.57 2.39
CA ALA A 113 4.55 3.14 2.45
C ALA A 113 5.47 3.84 1.45
N ILE A 114 4.97 4.23 0.28
CA ILE A 114 5.81 4.85 -0.78
C ILE A 114 6.42 6.16 -0.28
N HIS A 115 5.72 6.91 0.56
CA HIS A 115 6.25 8.14 1.15
C HIS A 115 7.38 7.94 2.18
N HIS A 116 7.71 6.70 2.54
CA HIS A 116 8.90 6.35 3.32
C HIS A 116 10.10 5.98 2.44
N LEU A 117 9.88 5.75 1.15
CA LEU A 117 10.86 5.24 0.20
C LEU A 117 11.37 6.36 -0.72
N ASP A 118 12.67 6.37 -1.01
CA ASP A 118 13.25 7.26 -2.01
C ASP A 118 12.83 6.84 -3.44
N ASP A 119 13.03 7.74 -4.40
CA ASP A 119 12.60 7.53 -5.78
C ASP A 119 13.28 6.31 -6.43
N LYS A 120 14.55 6.04 -6.08
CA LYS A 120 15.28 4.88 -6.59
C LYS A 120 14.62 3.58 -6.13
N THR A 121 14.27 3.50 -4.86
CA THR A 121 13.61 2.33 -4.28
C THR A 121 12.20 2.13 -4.87
N VAL A 122 11.43 3.21 -5.05
CA VAL A 122 10.10 3.10 -5.68
C VAL A 122 10.19 2.65 -7.13
N LYS A 123 11.13 3.21 -7.90
CA LYS A 123 11.39 2.78 -9.29
C LYS A 123 11.81 1.30 -9.37
N LEU A 124 12.60 0.83 -8.41
CA LEU A 124 12.95 -0.60 -8.32
C LEU A 124 11.70 -1.45 -8.08
N ILE A 125 10.87 -1.09 -7.11
CA ILE A 125 9.60 -1.79 -6.82
C ILE A 125 8.72 -1.83 -8.07
N ASN A 126 8.53 -0.70 -8.74
CA ASN A 126 7.74 -0.59 -9.97
C ASN A 126 8.29 -1.48 -11.09
N SER A 127 9.62 -1.50 -11.26
CA SER A 127 10.29 -2.38 -12.24
C SER A 127 10.04 -3.85 -11.94
N VAL A 128 10.15 -4.26 -10.67
CA VAL A 128 9.86 -5.64 -10.23
C VAL A 128 8.40 -6.01 -10.50
N ILE A 129 7.47 -5.13 -10.14
CA ILE A 129 6.04 -5.37 -10.37
C ILE A 129 5.76 -5.50 -11.87
N LYS A 130 6.23 -4.58 -12.67
CA LYS A 130 6.02 -4.58 -14.12
C LYS A 130 6.58 -5.82 -14.81
N SER A 131 7.79 -6.25 -14.41
CA SER A 131 8.48 -7.36 -15.06
C SER A 131 7.96 -8.74 -14.67
N ASN A 132 7.39 -8.88 -13.46
CA ASN A 132 7.05 -10.20 -12.92
C ASN A 132 5.56 -10.40 -12.69
N PHE A 133 4.76 -9.33 -12.65
CA PHE A 133 3.35 -9.37 -12.27
C PHE A 133 2.47 -8.58 -13.24
N SER A 134 2.76 -8.67 -14.53
CA SER A 134 2.08 -7.91 -15.59
C SER A 134 0.56 -8.13 -15.64
N GLU A 135 0.06 -9.24 -15.13
CA GLU A 135 -1.37 -9.56 -15.09
C GLU A 135 -2.05 -9.23 -13.75
N CYS A 136 -1.31 -8.67 -12.80
CA CYS A 136 -1.86 -8.32 -11.49
C CYS A 136 -2.50 -6.94 -11.49
N TYR A 137 -3.52 -6.75 -10.67
CA TYR A 137 -3.91 -5.41 -10.24
C TYR A 137 -2.87 -4.89 -9.25
N PHE A 138 -2.49 -3.65 -9.40
CA PHE A 138 -1.62 -2.98 -8.44
C PHE A 138 -2.31 -1.73 -7.91
N LEU A 139 -2.45 -1.65 -6.59
CA LEU A 139 -3.05 -0.53 -5.89
C LEU A 139 -2.03 0.10 -4.93
N SER A 140 -1.80 1.39 -5.05
CA SER A 140 -1.06 2.15 -4.04
C SER A 140 -1.89 3.29 -3.48
N VAL A 141 -1.72 3.55 -2.18
CA VAL A 141 -2.43 4.63 -1.47
C VAL A 141 -1.45 5.36 -0.57
N ASP A 142 -1.17 6.63 -0.85
CA ASP A 142 -0.18 7.41 -0.09
C ASP A 142 -0.65 8.85 0.19
N PRO A 143 -0.20 9.48 1.28
CA PRO A 143 -0.50 10.88 1.57
C PRO A 143 0.14 11.80 0.53
N VAL A 144 -0.60 12.84 0.13
CA VAL A 144 -0.17 13.82 -0.86
C VAL A 144 0.10 15.16 -0.18
N ARG A 145 1.20 15.79 -0.56
CA ARG A 145 1.49 17.17 -0.15
C ARG A 145 0.55 18.12 -0.89
N ASN A 146 -0.35 18.76 -0.13
CA ASN A 146 -1.21 19.82 -0.60
C ASN A 146 -0.79 21.14 0.03
N ASN A 147 -0.16 22.02 -0.77
CA ASN A 147 0.37 23.29 -0.27
C ASN A 147 -0.73 24.31 0.06
N ASN A 148 -1.97 24.07 -0.35
CA ASN A 148 -3.10 24.98 -0.14
C ASN A 148 -3.80 24.77 1.20
N SER A 149 -3.36 23.80 2.03
CA SER A 149 -3.95 23.52 3.32
C SER A 149 -2.92 23.60 4.45
N PHE A 150 -3.16 24.49 5.39
CA PHE A 150 -2.33 24.61 6.61
C PHE A 150 -2.36 23.32 7.44
N LEU A 151 -3.55 22.71 7.59
CA LEU A 151 -3.71 21.45 8.34
C LEU A 151 -2.98 20.28 7.66
N ASN A 152 -3.06 20.19 6.34
CA ASN A 152 -2.29 19.20 5.59
C ASN A 152 -0.78 19.39 5.80
N SER A 153 -0.30 20.62 5.71
CA SER A 153 1.12 20.95 5.92
C SER A 153 1.60 20.60 7.34
N MET A 154 0.76 20.83 8.34
CA MET A 154 1.06 20.44 9.73
C MET A 154 1.11 18.91 9.87
N MET A 155 0.15 18.21 9.32
CA MET A 155 0.09 16.74 9.40
C MET A 155 1.26 16.08 8.66
N ILE A 156 1.67 16.62 7.49
CA ILE A 156 2.85 16.17 6.76
C ILE A 156 4.13 16.33 7.61
N LYS A 157 4.27 17.45 8.35
CA LYS A 157 5.41 17.65 9.27
C LYS A 157 5.43 16.66 10.43
N LEU A 158 4.29 16.16 10.85
CA LEU A 158 4.15 15.15 11.91
C LEU A 158 4.29 13.73 11.38
N ASP A 159 4.19 13.53 10.07
CA ASP A 159 4.36 12.23 9.44
C ASP A 159 5.83 11.77 9.52
N ARG A 160 6.03 10.46 9.56
CA ARG A 160 7.35 9.84 9.61
C ARG A 160 7.98 9.68 8.22
N GLY A 161 7.17 9.83 7.17
CA GLY A 161 7.61 9.73 5.78
C GLY A 161 8.51 10.89 5.38
N LYS A 162 9.68 10.57 4.84
CA LYS A 162 10.66 11.57 4.39
C LYS A 162 10.40 12.05 2.96
N PHE A 163 9.64 11.30 2.19
CA PHE A 163 9.45 11.48 0.76
C PHE A 163 7.97 11.68 0.39
N ILE A 164 7.24 12.47 1.19
CA ILE A 164 5.86 12.83 0.84
C ILE A 164 5.90 13.76 -0.36
N ARG A 165 5.30 13.31 -1.45
CA ARG A 165 5.33 13.97 -2.76
C ARG A 165 4.01 14.69 -3.03
N ASN A 166 4.03 15.64 -3.98
CA ASN A 166 2.81 16.19 -4.56
C ASN A 166 2.24 15.24 -5.65
N LYS A 167 1.05 15.55 -6.16
CA LYS A 167 0.37 14.73 -7.19
C LYS A 167 1.25 14.50 -8.42
N LEU A 168 1.89 15.55 -8.94
CA LEU A 168 2.74 15.47 -10.13
C LEU A 168 3.94 14.54 -9.91
N GLN A 169 4.65 14.71 -8.80
CA GLN A 169 5.79 13.86 -8.45
C GLN A 169 5.42 12.38 -8.28
N TYR A 170 4.25 12.08 -7.71
CA TYR A 170 3.75 10.70 -7.68
C TYR A 170 3.41 10.19 -9.08
N SER A 171 2.75 11.01 -9.91
CA SER A 171 2.42 10.64 -11.29
C SER A 171 3.67 10.30 -12.10
N GLU A 172 4.69 11.15 -12.08
CA GLU A 172 5.98 10.92 -12.76
C GLU A 172 6.69 9.65 -12.24
N LEU A 173 6.61 9.40 -10.93
CA LEU A 173 7.23 8.22 -10.32
C LEU A 173 6.53 6.92 -10.69
N MET A 174 5.22 7.00 -10.95
CA MET A 174 4.35 5.87 -11.25
C MET A 174 4.03 5.73 -12.75
N ASP A 175 4.63 6.58 -13.60
CA ASP A 175 4.40 6.67 -15.04
C ASP A 175 4.75 5.40 -15.84
N THR A 176 5.41 4.44 -15.21
CA THR A 176 5.70 3.13 -15.81
C THR A 176 4.48 2.24 -16.00
N PHE A 177 3.33 2.64 -15.47
CA PHE A 177 2.07 1.92 -15.56
C PHE A 177 1.04 2.80 -16.28
N GLU A 178 0.30 2.23 -17.23
CA GLU A 178 -0.92 2.88 -17.72
C GLU A 178 -1.94 2.89 -16.57
N SER A 179 -2.08 4.05 -15.94
CA SER A 179 -2.82 4.18 -14.69
C SER A 179 -4.21 4.75 -14.91
N PHE A 180 -5.19 4.17 -14.21
CA PHE A 180 -6.37 4.93 -13.84
C PHE A 180 -6.06 5.64 -12.52
N ILE A 181 -5.82 6.95 -12.58
CA ILE A 181 -5.73 7.77 -11.36
C ILE A 181 -7.15 7.85 -10.80
N ILE A 182 -7.34 7.28 -9.63
CA ILE A 182 -8.57 7.51 -8.88
C ILE A 182 -8.31 8.75 -8.03
N ASP A 183 -8.68 9.90 -8.59
CA ASP A 183 -8.55 11.18 -7.90
C ASP A 183 -9.46 11.23 -6.66
N ASP A 184 -8.87 11.72 -5.56
CA ASP A 184 -9.56 12.26 -4.37
C ASP A 184 -10.48 11.32 -3.57
N PHE A 185 -10.24 10.01 -3.54
CA PHE A 185 -11.06 9.10 -2.73
C PHE A 185 -10.95 9.32 -1.22
N TYR A 186 -9.91 10.02 -0.72
CA TYR A 186 -9.72 10.16 0.73
C TYR A 186 -9.43 11.58 1.17
N LYS A 187 -10.47 12.24 1.67
CA LYS A 187 -10.31 13.29 2.66
C LYS A 187 -10.34 12.66 4.04
N MET A 188 -9.19 12.43 4.62
CA MET A 188 -9.10 12.07 6.04
C MET A 188 -9.54 13.25 6.91
N LYS A 189 -9.82 13.00 8.19
CA LYS A 189 -9.90 14.08 9.18
C LYS A 189 -8.63 14.94 9.05
N PHE A 190 -8.77 16.26 9.28
CA PHE A 190 -7.67 17.23 9.15
C PHE A 190 -7.16 17.45 7.72
N GLU A 191 -8.03 17.28 6.71
CA GLU A 191 -7.71 17.57 5.29
C GLU A 191 -6.48 16.82 4.75
N ILE A 192 -6.15 15.66 5.33
CA ILE A 192 -5.12 14.80 4.76
C ILE A 192 -5.70 14.20 3.49
N VAL A 193 -5.16 14.58 2.36
CA VAL A 193 -5.49 14.00 1.05
C VAL A 193 -4.55 12.82 0.82
N LYS A 194 -5.11 11.67 0.52
CA LYS A 194 -4.36 10.51 0.02
C LYS A 194 -4.64 10.36 -1.46
N GLN A 195 -3.61 10.12 -2.23
CA GLN A 195 -3.75 9.75 -3.63
C GLN A 195 -3.72 8.24 -3.77
N THR A 196 -4.64 7.73 -4.57
CA THR A 196 -4.78 6.31 -4.86
C THR A 196 -4.44 6.09 -6.32
N TYR A 197 -3.52 5.19 -6.59
CA TYR A 197 -3.17 4.74 -7.93
C TYR A 197 -3.60 3.28 -8.07
N LEU A 198 -4.52 3.02 -9.00
CA LEU A 198 -4.91 1.69 -9.40
C LEU A 198 -4.36 1.41 -10.79
N TYR A 199 -3.60 0.35 -10.91
CA TYR A 199 -3.08 -0.13 -12.16
C TYR A 199 -3.69 -1.49 -12.47
N GLN A 200 -4.26 -1.61 -13.64
CA GLN A 200 -4.65 -2.89 -14.21
C GLN A 200 -3.60 -3.25 -15.26
N SER A 201 -3.08 -4.45 -15.20
CA SER A 201 -2.28 -4.97 -16.29
C SER A 201 -3.11 -4.96 -17.57
N LEU A 202 -2.67 -4.21 -18.54
CA LEU A 202 -3.20 -4.33 -19.87
C LEU A 202 -2.65 -5.64 -20.46
N LYS A 203 -3.51 -6.63 -20.58
CA LYS A 203 -3.27 -7.63 -21.61
C LYS A 203 -3.09 -6.82 -22.90
N SER A 204 -1.88 -6.86 -23.45
CA SER A 204 -1.65 -6.35 -24.80
C SER A 204 -2.68 -7.04 -25.71
N ASN A 205 -3.69 -6.29 -26.14
CA ASN A 205 -4.55 -6.69 -27.24
C ASN A 205 -3.72 -6.63 -28.52
N HIS A 206 -2.76 -7.54 -28.62
CA HIS A 206 -2.07 -7.91 -29.83
C HIS A 206 -2.37 -9.39 -30.08
N ALA A 207 -3.52 -9.63 -30.63
CA ALA A 207 -3.85 -10.81 -31.41
C ALA A 207 -4.24 -10.31 -32.79
#